data_faf9b77638b0a639652d9d4f2b46ad7b
#
_entry.id   faf9b77638b0a639652d9d4f2b46ad7b
#
_cell.length_a   1.000
_cell.length_b   1.000
_cell.length_c   1.000
_cell.angle_alpha   90.00
_cell.angle_beta   90.00
_cell.angle_gamma   90.00
#
_symmetry.space_group_name_H-M   'P 1'
#
loop_
_entity.id
_entity.type
_entity.pdbx_description
1 polymer ?
#
loop_
_entity_poly.entity_id
_entity_poly.type
_entity_poly.pdbx_seq_one_letter_code
_entity_poly.pdbx_strand_id
1 'polypeptide(L)'
;MSKWKSPWELRNPNFYEDPRGGLFEVLRFQDDEVPGVGQIYTFSIAPGMRRGDHFHKKKEEWFTCVSGAAIVLLSTEDGECQAIELSAGKPGVIYSAPGTSHALVNQKDEPAVIVSYGSKHHDPGDPHTYANEAYPGWPGSA
;
A
#
# COMPACT_ATOMS: atom_id res chain seq x y z
N MET A 1 -10.62 7.23 12.71
CA MET A 1 -9.70 6.37 11.94
C MET A 1 -10.13 4.92 12.05
N SER A 2 -9.68 4.09 11.15
CA SER A 2 -9.99 2.66 11.14
C SER A 2 -9.34 1.90 12.31
N LYS A 3 -9.69 0.62 12.44
CA LYS A 3 -9.10 -0.27 13.44
C LYS A 3 -7.74 -0.84 13.00
N TRP A 4 -7.19 -0.39 11.90
CA TRP A 4 -5.85 -0.77 11.49
C TRP A 4 -4.80 0.00 12.30
N LYS A 5 -3.65 -0.63 12.54
CA LYS A 5 -2.61 -0.05 13.41
C LYS A 5 -1.74 0.98 12.70
N SER A 6 -1.63 2.16 13.30
CA SER A 6 -0.64 3.16 12.88
C SER A 6 0.75 2.79 13.41
N PRO A 7 1.85 3.15 12.72
CA PRO A 7 1.87 3.93 11.48
C PRO A 7 1.59 3.09 10.23
N TRP A 8 1.81 1.79 10.30
CA TRP A 8 1.45 0.84 9.24
C TRP A 8 1.16 -0.53 9.84
N GLU A 9 0.48 -1.35 9.06
CA GLU A 9 0.17 -2.73 9.45
C GLU A 9 0.09 -3.61 8.20
N LEU A 10 0.67 -4.80 8.28
CA LEU A 10 0.47 -5.86 7.30
C LEU A 10 -0.51 -6.86 7.86
N ARG A 11 -1.55 -7.18 7.11
CA ARG A 11 -2.43 -8.32 7.39
C ARG A 11 -2.39 -9.29 6.24
N ASN A 12 -2.46 -10.58 6.56
CA ASN A 12 -2.50 -11.65 5.57
C ASN A 12 -3.91 -12.26 5.63
N PRO A 13 -4.83 -11.84 4.75
CA PRO A 13 -6.20 -12.33 4.77
C PRO A 13 -6.28 -13.81 4.44
N ASN A 14 -7.36 -14.46 4.88
CA ASN A 14 -7.60 -15.85 4.51
C ASN A 14 -7.71 -15.98 3.00
N PHE A 15 -7.00 -16.98 2.46
CA PHE A 15 -7.01 -17.27 1.04
C PHE A 15 -7.82 -18.55 0.81
N TYR A 16 -8.95 -18.40 0.12
CA TYR A 16 -9.86 -19.52 -0.16
C TYR A 16 -9.58 -20.01 -1.58
N GLU A 17 -9.07 -21.23 -1.69
CA GLU A 17 -8.65 -21.79 -2.96
C GLU A 17 -9.41 -23.07 -3.28
N ASP A 18 -9.84 -23.21 -4.53
CA ASP A 18 -10.48 -24.41 -5.06
C ASP A 18 -10.07 -24.56 -6.54
N PRO A 19 -10.55 -25.59 -7.28
CA PRO A 19 -10.16 -25.78 -8.68
C PRO A 19 -10.48 -24.61 -9.62
N ARG A 20 -11.33 -23.69 -9.23
CA ARG A 20 -11.65 -22.49 -10.03
C ARG A 20 -10.63 -21.37 -9.84
N GLY A 21 -9.80 -21.42 -8.80
CA GLY A 21 -8.84 -20.38 -8.45
C GLY A 21 -8.92 -19.97 -6.99
N GLY A 22 -8.42 -18.79 -6.67
CA GLY A 22 -8.35 -18.29 -5.31
C GLY A 22 -9.14 -17.01 -5.09
N LEU A 23 -9.50 -16.76 -3.83
CA LEU A 23 -10.25 -15.57 -3.42
C LEU A 23 -9.77 -15.10 -2.06
N PHE A 24 -9.59 -13.80 -1.89
CA PHE A 24 -9.42 -13.20 -0.57
C PHE A 24 -10.10 -11.83 -0.50
N GLU A 25 -10.49 -11.47 0.70
CA GLU A 25 -11.10 -10.17 0.96
C GLU A 25 -9.99 -9.16 1.31
N VAL A 26 -9.97 -8.04 0.62
CA VAL A 26 -8.95 -7.01 0.84
C VAL A 26 -9.31 -6.17 2.08
N LEU A 27 -10.53 -5.67 2.14
CA LEU A 27 -11.02 -4.81 3.21
C LEU A 27 -12.47 -5.14 3.57
N ARG A 28 -12.75 -5.11 4.87
CA ARG A 28 -14.10 -5.22 5.42
C ARG A 28 -14.43 -3.91 6.11
N PHE A 29 -15.14 -3.04 5.43
CA PHE A 29 -15.32 -1.64 5.86
C PHE A 29 -16.03 -1.51 7.20
N GLN A 30 -17.08 -2.26 7.43
CA GLN A 30 -17.83 -2.20 8.70
C GLN A 30 -17.03 -2.76 9.86
N ASP A 31 -16.45 -3.94 9.69
CA ASP A 31 -15.73 -4.65 10.76
C ASP A 31 -14.52 -3.85 11.25
N ASP A 32 -13.82 -3.20 10.32
CA ASP A 32 -12.59 -2.47 10.62
C ASP A 32 -12.80 -0.94 10.75
N GLU A 33 -14.05 -0.50 10.70
CA GLU A 33 -14.39 0.93 10.77
C GLU A 33 -13.61 1.76 9.74
N VAL A 34 -13.50 1.21 8.53
CA VAL A 34 -12.84 1.90 7.43
C VAL A 34 -13.82 2.92 6.83
N PRO A 35 -13.40 4.19 6.64
CA PRO A 35 -14.28 5.17 6.00
C PRO A 35 -14.66 4.71 4.59
N GLY A 36 -15.96 4.57 4.33
CA GLY A 36 -16.49 4.03 3.08
C GLY A 36 -16.73 5.06 1.98
N VAL A 37 -16.24 6.29 2.15
CA VAL A 37 -16.48 7.40 1.21
C VAL A 37 -15.22 7.77 0.41
N GLY A 38 -14.25 6.90 0.36
CA GLY A 38 -13.00 7.12 -0.36
C GLY A 38 -13.07 6.70 -1.81
N GLN A 39 -11.93 6.30 -2.36
CA GLN A 39 -11.82 5.83 -3.74
C GLN A 39 -10.92 4.61 -3.84
N ILE A 40 -11.24 3.76 -4.82
CA ILE A 40 -10.38 2.65 -5.21
C ILE A 40 -9.65 3.06 -6.48
N TYR A 41 -8.36 2.78 -6.53
CA TYR A 41 -7.57 3.01 -7.72
C TYR A 41 -6.56 1.89 -7.91
N THR A 42 -6.10 1.74 -9.13
CA THR A 42 -5.09 0.74 -9.46
C THR A 42 -3.94 1.40 -10.20
N PHE A 43 -2.74 0.89 -9.99
CA PHE A 43 -1.56 1.34 -10.72
C PHE A 43 -0.61 0.18 -10.95
N SER A 44 0.21 0.33 -11.97
CA SER A 44 1.28 -0.62 -12.24
C SER A 44 2.63 0.04 -11.97
N ILE A 45 3.62 -0.81 -11.68
CA ILE A 45 4.99 -0.40 -11.50
C ILE A 45 5.82 -1.21 -12.49
N ALA A 46 6.42 -0.53 -13.46
CA ALA A 46 7.26 -1.19 -14.45
C ALA A 46 8.50 -1.82 -13.79
N PRO A 47 9.09 -2.86 -14.41
CA PRO A 47 10.31 -3.47 -13.88
C PRO A 47 11.39 -2.45 -13.59
N GLY A 48 12.00 -2.54 -12.40
CA GLY A 48 13.08 -1.64 -11.97
C GLY A 48 12.64 -0.25 -11.57
N MET A 49 11.35 0.03 -11.57
CA MET A 49 10.82 1.37 -11.27
C MET A 49 10.27 1.47 -9.85
N ARG A 50 9.95 2.69 -9.46
CA ARG A 50 9.51 3.03 -8.13
C ARG A 50 8.44 4.13 -8.20
N ARG A 51 7.44 4.05 -7.33
CA ARG A 51 6.36 5.04 -7.21
C ARG A 51 6.19 5.44 -5.76
N GLY A 52 5.69 6.64 -5.53
CA GLY A 52 5.40 7.16 -4.21
C GLY A 52 6.45 8.16 -3.75
N ASP A 53 7.13 7.86 -2.66
CA ASP A 53 8.03 8.81 -1.98
C ASP A 53 7.28 10.05 -1.55
N HIS A 54 6.18 9.80 -0.84
CA HIS A 54 5.33 10.87 -0.31
C HIS A 54 4.56 10.36 0.90
N PHE A 55 3.94 11.29 1.61
CA PHE A 55 2.97 10.98 2.65
C PHE A 55 1.72 11.84 2.47
N HIS A 56 0.64 11.40 3.08
CA HIS A 56 -0.63 12.14 3.09
C HIS A 56 -0.94 12.58 4.51
N LYS A 57 -1.41 13.80 4.69
CA LYS A 57 -1.74 14.30 6.03
C LYS A 57 -3.11 13.87 6.53
N LYS A 58 -4.05 13.60 5.61
CA LYS A 58 -5.46 13.47 5.96
C LYS A 58 -6.10 12.18 5.49
N LYS A 59 -5.39 11.30 4.80
CA LYS A 59 -6.00 10.06 4.33
C LYS A 59 -5.24 8.82 4.75
N GLU A 60 -6.01 7.78 5.02
CA GLU A 60 -5.52 6.42 5.21
C GLU A 60 -5.46 5.74 3.86
N GLU A 61 -4.48 4.86 3.65
CA GLU A 61 -4.37 4.09 2.42
C GLU A 61 -4.11 2.62 2.70
N TRP A 62 -4.64 1.78 1.83
CA TRP A 62 -4.43 0.33 1.85
C TRP A 62 -3.95 -0.11 0.48
N PHE A 63 -2.98 -1.02 0.45
CA PHE A 63 -2.38 -1.53 -0.79
C PHE A 63 -2.41 -3.05 -0.79
N THR A 64 -2.75 -3.65 -1.94
CA THR A 64 -2.58 -5.08 -2.17
C THR A 64 -2.05 -5.31 -3.57
N CYS A 65 -1.21 -6.35 -3.75
CA CYS A 65 -0.64 -6.70 -5.05
C CYS A 65 -1.47 -7.81 -5.67
N VAL A 66 -1.94 -7.59 -6.90
CA VAL A 66 -2.79 -8.56 -7.61
C VAL A 66 -2.08 -9.21 -8.80
N SER A 67 -0.93 -8.70 -9.20
CA SER A 67 -0.09 -9.31 -10.24
C SER A 67 1.36 -8.88 -10.02
N GLY A 68 2.29 -9.83 -10.13
CA GLY A 68 3.69 -9.56 -9.88
C GLY A 68 4.02 -9.42 -8.40
N ALA A 69 5.02 -8.63 -8.09
CA ALA A 69 5.46 -8.38 -6.71
C ALA A 69 6.07 -6.99 -6.58
N ALA A 70 5.91 -6.39 -5.42
CA ALA A 70 6.51 -5.09 -5.11
C ALA A 70 6.97 -5.06 -3.65
N ILE A 71 7.99 -4.28 -3.38
CA ILE A 71 8.42 -4.01 -2.02
C ILE A 71 7.83 -2.66 -1.61
N VAL A 72 7.10 -2.65 -0.51
CA VAL A 72 6.55 -1.42 0.06
C VAL A 72 7.52 -0.90 1.09
N LEU A 73 8.04 0.29 0.86
CA LEU A 73 8.92 1.01 1.78
C LEU A 73 8.08 1.95 2.61
N LEU A 74 8.27 1.92 3.92
CA LEU A 74 7.49 2.70 4.87
C LEU A 74 8.42 3.40 5.85
N SER A 75 8.11 4.64 6.18
CA SER A 75 8.88 5.36 7.19
C SER A 75 8.04 6.42 7.89
N THR A 76 8.41 6.71 9.14
CA THR A 76 7.81 7.76 9.95
C THR A 76 8.73 8.95 10.02
N GLU A 77 8.21 10.10 10.47
CA GLU A 77 8.97 11.31 10.63
C GLU A 77 10.12 11.14 11.65
N ASP A 78 9.91 10.32 12.67
CA ASP A 78 10.93 10.06 13.70
C ASP A 78 11.92 8.95 13.31
N GLY A 79 11.88 8.46 12.07
CA GLY A 79 12.92 7.58 11.54
C GLY A 79 12.65 6.09 11.62
N GLU A 80 11.47 5.65 12.07
CA GLU A 80 11.10 4.23 12.01
C GLU A 80 10.91 3.84 10.53
N CYS A 81 11.50 2.73 10.12
CA CYS A 81 11.49 2.28 8.72
C CYS A 81 11.23 0.79 8.62
N GLN A 82 10.53 0.38 7.56
CA GLN A 82 10.31 -1.03 7.24
C GLN A 82 10.14 -1.23 5.74
N ALA A 83 10.60 -2.37 5.23
CA ALA A 83 10.37 -2.82 3.86
C ALA A 83 9.58 -4.12 3.92
N ILE A 84 8.45 -4.18 3.21
CA ILE A 84 7.55 -5.34 3.22
C ILE A 84 7.25 -5.73 1.78
N GLU A 85 7.48 -7.00 1.43
CA GLU A 85 7.12 -7.51 0.12
C GLU A 85 5.63 -7.84 0.05
N LEU A 86 4.98 -7.38 -1.02
CA LEU A 86 3.65 -7.82 -1.45
C LEU A 86 3.80 -8.58 -2.76
N SER A 87 3.16 -9.73 -2.86
CA SER A 87 3.16 -10.51 -4.10
C SER A 87 1.78 -11.11 -4.35
N ALA A 88 1.45 -11.28 -5.63
CA ALA A 88 0.16 -11.87 -6.02
C ALA A 88 -0.01 -13.30 -5.52
N GLY A 89 1.10 -14.04 -5.36
CA GLY A 89 1.06 -15.42 -4.90
C GLY A 89 0.84 -15.59 -3.39
N LYS A 90 0.94 -14.51 -2.63
CA LYS A 90 0.76 -14.54 -1.18
C LYS A 90 -0.09 -13.35 -0.76
N PRO A 91 -1.38 -13.56 -0.48
CA PRO A 91 -2.27 -12.46 -0.13
C PRO A 91 -1.77 -11.62 1.04
N GLY A 92 -1.71 -10.33 0.85
CA GLY A 92 -1.32 -9.38 1.87
C GLY A 92 -1.94 -8.02 1.61
N VAL A 93 -2.27 -7.31 2.67
CA VAL A 93 -2.78 -5.94 2.62
C VAL A 93 -1.97 -5.09 3.57
N ILE A 94 -1.39 -4.01 3.05
CA ILE A 94 -0.62 -3.07 3.86
C ILE A 94 -1.43 -1.79 4.04
N TYR A 95 -1.58 -1.40 5.28
CA TYR A 95 -2.16 -0.13 5.70
C TYR A 95 -1.06 0.89 5.94
N SER A 96 -1.26 2.11 5.47
CA SER A 96 -0.39 3.27 5.73
C SER A 96 -1.23 4.39 6.32
N ALA A 97 -0.92 4.77 7.56
CA ALA A 97 -1.63 5.83 8.27
C ALA A 97 -1.25 7.22 7.74
N PRO A 98 -2.08 8.25 8.00
CA PRO A 98 -1.69 9.63 7.72
C PRO A 98 -0.34 9.97 8.35
N GLY A 99 0.51 10.70 7.64
CA GLY A 99 1.83 11.08 8.11
C GLY A 99 2.93 10.05 7.84
N THR A 100 2.57 8.85 7.37
CA THR A 100 3.55 7.80 7.05
C THR A 100 3.98 7.93 5.59
N SER A 101 5.28 8.03 5.36
CA SER A 101 5.83 8.04 4.00
C SER A 101 5.86 6.64 3.44
N HIS A 102 5.50 6.50 2.17
CA HIS A 102 5.55 5.20 1.50
C HIS A 102 6.07 5.33 0.07
N ALA A 103 6.67 4.25 -0.39
CA ALA A 103 7.05 4.04 -1.78
C ALA A 103 6.89 2.56 -2.11
N LEU A 104 6.63 2.27 -3.37
CA LEU A 104 6.52 0.90 -3.86
C LEU A 104 7.54 0.69 -4.96
N VAL A 105 8.35 -0.36 -4.82
CA VAL A 105 9.49 -0.64 -5.69
C VAL A 105 9.29 -1.99 -6.36
N ASN A 106 9.49 -2.06 -7.67
CA ASN A 106 9.46 -3.31 -8.41
C ASN A 106 10.89 -3.72 -8.76
N GLN A 107 11.39 -4.77 -8.10
CA GLN A 107 12.72 -5.34 -8.36
C GLN A 107 12.68 -6.57 -9.26
N LYS A 108 11.52 -6.89 -9.81
CA LYS A 108 11.33 -8.08 -10.66
C LYS A 108 11.36 -7.71 -12.14
N ASP A 109 11.27 -8.73 -12.99
CA ASP A 109 11.34 -8.56 -14.45
C ASP A 109 9.96 -8.33 -15.09
N GLU A 110 8.90 -8.44 -14.31
CA GLU A 110 7.53 -8.27 -14.78
C GLU A 110 6.89 -7.06 -14.08
N PRO A 111 5.89 -6.42 -14.69
CA PRO A 111 5.16 -5.34 -14.02
C PRO A 111 4.48 -5.83 -12.75
N ALA A 112 4.44 -4.99 -11.74
CA ALA A 112 3.61 -5.21 -10.56
C ALA A 112 2.32 -4.42 -10.71
N VAL A 113 1.19 -5.01 -10.33
CA VAL A 113 -0.10 -4.33 -10.34
C VAL A 113 -0.64 -4.27 -8.93
N ILE A 114 -0.94 -3.06 -8.49
CA ILE A 114 -1.41 -2.76 -7.15
C ILE A 114 -2.83 -2.24 -7.21
N VAL A 115 -3.68 -2.74 -6.32
CA VAL A 115 -5.01 -2.16 -6.06
C VAL A 115 -4.93 -1.44 -4.73
N SER A 116 -5.42 -0.22 -4.70
CA SER A 116 -5.35 0.63 -3.52
C SER A 116 -6.71 1.22 -3.18
N TYR A 117 -6.98 1.36 -1.89
CA TYR A 117 -8.10 2.13 -1.38
C TYR A 117 -7.56 3.30 -0.57
N GLY A 118 -8.02 4.51 -0.88
CA GLY A 118 -7.74 5.71 -0.11
C GLY A 118 -9.01 6.21 0.56
N SER A 119 -8.93 6.59 1.83
CA SER A 119 -10.10 7.02 2.60
C SER A 119 -10.68 8.36 2.16
N LYS A 120 -9.98 9.09 1.29
CA LYS A 120 -10.44 10.35 0.68
C LYS A 120 -10.13 10.34 -0.81
N HIS A 121 -10.96 11.04 -1.59
CA HIS A 121 -10.68 11.24 -3.01
C HIS A 121 -9.44 12.10 -3.20
N HIS A 122 -8.72 11.85 -4.29
CA HIS A 122 -7.66 12.74 -4.72
C HIS A 122 -8.30 14.05 -5.22
N ASP A 123 -7.87 15.17 -4.66
CA ASP A 123 -8.32 16.50 -5.05
C ASP A 123 -7.11 17.32 -5.48
N PRO A 124 -6.95 17.63 -6.78
CA PRO A 124 -5.81 18.43 -7.24
C PRO A 124 -5.73 19.82 -6.61
N GLY A 125 -6.87 20.38 -6.16
CA GLY A 125 -6.91 21.66 -5.47
C GLY A 125 -6.47 21.60 -4.01
N ASP A 126 -6.50 20.41 -3.41
CA ASP A 126 -6.11 20.18 -2.02
C ASP A 126 -5.59 18.77 -1.87
N PRO A 127 -4.42 18.47 -2.44
CA PRO A 127 -3.95 17.09 -2.55
C PRO A 127 -3.55 16.44 -1.21
N HIS A 128 -3.21 17.24 -0.20
CA HIS A 128 -2.71 16.75 1.09
C HIS A 128 -1.55 15.77 0.95
N THR A 129 -0.83 15.84 -0.16
CA THR A 129 0.27 14.95 -0.52
C THR A 129 1.57 15.74 -0.52
N TYR A 130 2.55 15.23 0.21
CA TYR A 130 3.82 15.91 0.40
C TYR A 130 4.96 14.99 0.02
N ALA A 131 5.85 15.46 -0.86
CA ALA A 131 7.02 14.69 -1.28
C ALA A 131 7.92 14.43 -0.07
N ASN A 132 8.32 13.18 0.09
CA ASN A 132 9.25 12.78 1.16
C ASN A 132 9.78 11.37 0.84
N GLU A 133 11.10 11.23 0.76
CA GLU A 133 11.71 9.93 0.47
C GLU A 133 11.34 8.93 1.56
N ALA A 134 10.71 7.82 1.16
CA ALA A 134 10.37 6.74 2.06
C ALA A 134 11.60 5.88 2.31
N TYR A 135 11.82 5.50 3.58
CA TYR A 135 12.93 4.68 4.01
C TYR A 135 14.28 5.21 3.49
N PRO A 136 14.73 6.40 3.92
CA PRO A 136 16.03 6.93 3.49
C PRO A 136 17.16 5.94 3.81
N GLY A 137 18.04 5.70 2.84
CA GLY A 137 19.14 4.77 3.02
C GLY A 137 18.79 3.29 2.89
N TRP A 138 17.57 2.95 2.42
CA TRP A 138 17.22 1.55 2.15
C TRP A 138 18.25 0.95 1.18
N PRO A 139 18.85 -0.23 1.53
CA PRO A 139 19.97 -0.77 0.75
C PRO A 139 19.61 -1.40 -0.59
N GLY A 140 18.32 -1.61 -0.87
CA GLY A 140 17.88 -2.16 -2.14
C GLY A 140 17.95 -1.13 -3.26
N SER A 141 17.86 -1.61 -4.50
CA SER A 141 17.80 -0.75 -5.68
C SER A 141 16.38 -0.69 -6.21
N ALA A 142 16.05 0.41 -6.85
CA ALA A 142 14.75 0.59 -7.49
C ALA A 142 14.93 0.60 -9.01
#